data_c421b58f7d430b9a270f69e05eab395f
#
_entry.id   c421b58f7d430b9a270f69e05eab395f
#
_cell.length_a   1.000
_cell.length_b   1.000
_cell.length_c   1.000
_cell.angle_alpha   90.00
_cell.angle_beta   90.00
_cell.angle_gamma   90.00
#
_symmetry.space_group_name_H-M   'P 1'
#
loop_
_entity.id
_entity.type
_entity.pdbx_description
1 polymer ?
#
loop_
_entity_poly.entity_id
_entity_poly.type
_entity_poly.pdbx_seq_one_letter_code
_entity_poly.pdbx_strand_id
1 'polypeptide(L)'
;GLPLVDIGCGRGEWLNMLPEAYARIGIDLNSMNVEACHEQGLKAVQQDALVWLAEQPENSVAAISAFHVIEHLSFEQFNMLLDQCQRVLAPGGTIIFETPNPENIISAATHFHTDPTHIHPLPPAFTEFLVEFKGFENVEIHRLNPIPREYALNEDSEVARRCDALFYGPQDYAVTARKGQL
;
A
#
# COMPACT_ATOMS: atom_id res chain seq x y z
N GLY A 1 8.84 -0.60 21.93
CA GLY A 1 9.14 -1.18 20.60
C GLY A 1 9.25 -0.06 19.57
N LEU A 2 9.76 -0.38 18.39
CA LEU A 2 9.80 0.55 17.26
C LEU A 2 8.38 0.80 16.73
N PRO A 3 8.09 1.99 16.16
CA PRO A 3 6.77 2.33 15.67
C PRO A 3 6.38 1.56 14.39
N LEU A 4 5.06 1.39 14.20
CA LEU A 4 4.42 1.09 12.94
C LEU A 4 3.98 2.41 12.33
N VAL A 5 4.30 2.65 11.07
CA VAL A 5 4.02 3.90 10.36
C VAL A 5 3.04 3.63 9.22
N ASP A 6 1.98 4.41 9.15
CA ASP A 6 0.99 4.36 8.06
C ASP A 6 1.06 5.63 7.23
N ILE A 7 1.45 5.49 5.97
CA ILE A 7 1.58 6.58 5.00
C ILE A 7 0.24 6.76 4.28
N GLY A 8 -0.27 8.00 4.22
CA GLY A 8 -1.62 8.25 3.74
C GLY A 8 -2.66 7.67 4.69
N CYS A 9 -2.48 7.88 5.99
CA CYS A 9 -3.23 7.18 7.03
C CYS A 9 -4.74 7.50 7.06
N GLY A 10 -5.22 8.44 6.25
CA GLY A 10 -6.60 8.86 6.28
C GLY A 10 -7.04 9.27 7.70
N ARG A 11 -8.19 8.79 8.11
CA ARG A 11 -8.73 9.05 9.46
C ARG A 11 -8.27 8.03 10.51
N GLY A 12 -7.26 7.21 10.18
CA GLY A 12 -6.64 6.27 11.10
C GLY A 12 -7.36 4.91 11.20
N GLU A 13 -8.18 4.55 10.20
CA GLU A 13 -8.94 3.30 10.21
C GLU A 13 -8.01 2.08 10.39
N TRP A 14 -6.94 2.01 9.61
CA TRP A 14 -5.94 0.95 9.72
C TRP A 14 -5.21 0.98 11.07
N LEU A 15 -4.79 2.17 11.50
CA LEU A 15 -4.09 2.33 12.78
C LEU A 15 -4.94 1.87 13.97
N ASN A 16 -6.26 2.07 13.90
CA ASN A 16 -7.19 1.61 14.94
C ASN A 16 -7.37 0.09 14.98
N MET A 17 -7.11 -0.62 13.87
CA MET A 17 -7.15 -2.08 13.83
C MET A 17 -5.92 -2.71 14.49
N LEU A 18 -4.83 -1.98 14.62
CA LEU A 18 -3.60 -2.46 15.23
C LEU A 18 -3.72 -2.46 16.76
N PRO A 19 -3.15 -3.47 17.45
CA PRO A 19 -3.17 -3.51 18.92
C PRO A 19 -2.54 -2.26 19.54
N GLU A 20 -3.14 -1.74 20.61
CA GLU A 20 -2.66 -0.54 21.32
C GLU A 20 -1.25 -0.68 21.93
N ALA A 21 -0.78 -1.92 22.10
CA ALA A 21 0.57 -2.21 22.57
C ALA A 21 1.68 -1.75 21.62
N TYR A 22 1.33 -1.50 20.33
CA TYR A 22 2.28 -0.99 19.35
C TYR A 22 2.26 0.54 19.31
N ALA A 23 3.44 1.14 19.22
CA ALA A 23 3.56 2.55 18.85
C ALA A 23 3.10 2.71 17.39
N ARG A 24 2.07 3.55 17.15
CA ARG A 24 1.43 3.76 15.85
C ARG A 24 1.55 5.21 15.45
N ILE A 25 1.96 5.49 14.22
CA ILE A 25 2.14 6.85 13.70
C ILE A 25 1.50 6.91 12.32
N GLY A 26 0.55 7.83 12.14
CA GLY A 26 -0.02 8.16 10.82
C GLY A 26 0.69 9.35 10.19
N ILE A 27 0.86 9.33 8.87
CA ILE A 27 1.35 10.45 8.08
C ILE A 27 0.32 10.74 7.00
N ASP A 28 -0.16 11.97 6.91
CA ASP A 28 -1.13 12.39 5.89
C ASP A 28 -0.90 13.86 5.51
N LEU A 29 -1.16 14.21 4.26
CA LEU A 29 -1.08 15.60 3.79
C LEU A 29 -2.31 16.42 4.21
N ASN A 30 -3.45 15.76 4.41
CA ASN A 30 -4.71 16.41 4.71
C ASN A 30 -4.84 16.66 6.22
N SER A 31 -4.87 17.94 6.62
CA SER A 31 -5.03 18.34 8.03
C SER A 31 -6.29 17.79 8.67
N MET A 32 -7.40 17.67 7.93
CA MET A 32 -8.66 17.15 8.47
C MET A 32 -8.55 15.66 8.83
N ASN A 33 -7.78 14.89 8.06
CA ASN A 33 -7.47 13.48 8.37
C ASN A 33 -6.64 13.38 9.66
N VAL A 34 -5.61 14.22 9.75
CA VAL A 34 -4.74 14.27 10.93
C VAL A 34 -5.53 14.67 12.19
N GLU A 35 -6.40 15.67 12.09
CA GLU A 35 -7.29 16.06 13.20
C GLU A 35 -8.19 14.90 13.62
N ALA A 36 -8.82 14.20 12.67
CA ALA A 36 -9.67 13.04 12.96
C ALA A 36 -8.89 11.91 13.66
N CYS A 37 -7.62 11.71 13.31
CA CYS A 37 -6.73 10.79 14.05
C CYS A 37 -6.52 11.25 15.49
N HIS A 38 -6.21 12.54 15.70
CA HIS A 38 -6.00 13.11 17.04
C HIS A 38 -7.23 13.00 17.92
N GLU A 39 -8.44 13.24 17.37
CA GLU A 39 -9.71 13.07 18.09
C GLU A 39 -9.92 11.62 18.60
N GLN A 40 -9.36 10.65 17.91
CA GLN A 40 -9.37 9.23 18.28
C GLN A 40 -8.19 8.82 19.18
N GLY A 41 -7.34 9.77 19.58
CA GLY A 41 -6.17 9.50 20.41
C GLY A 41 -4.99 8.86 19.66
N LEU A 42 -5.03 8.84 18.33
CA LEU A 42 -3.94 8.37 17.49
C LEU A 42 -2.88 9.46 17.31
N LYS A 43 -1.63 9.05 17.20
CA LYS A 43 -0.53 9.95 16.81
C LYS A 43 -0.51 10.07 15.27
N ALA A 44 -0.71 11.26 14.76
CA ALA A 44 -0.60 11.56 13.33
C ALA A 44 0.17 12.86 13.08
N VAL A 45 0.80 12.97 11.91
CA VAL A 45 1.59 14.13 11.50
C VAL A 45 1.12 14.59 10.12
N GLN A 46 0.84 15.89 9.99
CA GLN A 46 0.55 16.50 8.70
C GLN A 46 1.88 16.82 7.99
N GLN A 47 2.31 15.94 7.09
CA GLN A 47 3.57 16.09 6.37
C GLN A 47 3.56 15.23 5.09
N ASP A 48 4.39 15.61 4.12
CA ASP A 48 4.73 14.74 2.99
C ASP A 48 5.51 13.52 3.51
N ALA A 49 5.13 12.32 3.03
CA ALA A 49 5.70 11.07 3.51
C ALA A 49 7.20 10.93 3.22
N LEU A 50 7.66 11.38 2.04
CA LEU A 50 9.08 11.32 1.68
C LEU A 50 9.91 12.26 2.54
N VAL A 51 9.38 13.45 2.84
CA VAL A 51 10.01 14.43 3.74
C VAL A 51 10.08 13.84 5.14
N TRP A 52 8.96 13.31 5.66
CA TRP A 52 8.92 12.71 6.99
C TRP A 52 9.91 11.54 7.11
N LEU A 53 9.91 10.62 6.14
CA LEU A 53 10.84 9.49 6.14
C LEU A 53 12.30 9.95 6.14
N ALA A 54 12.65 10.96 5.35
CA ALA A 54 14.03 11.49 5.28
C ALA A 54 14.54 12.01 6.63
N GLU A 55 13.65 12.48 7.49
CA GLU A 55 13.96 12.97 8.83
C GLU A 55 14.13 11.84 9.87
N GLN A 56 13.67 10.61 9.56
CA GLN A 56 13.77 9.50 10.51
C GLN A 56 15.18 8.90 10.52
N PRO A 57 15.67 8.44 11.68
CA PRO A 57 16.92 7.70 11.79
C PRO A 57 16.85 6.36 11.01
N GLU A 58 18.01 5.84 10.62
CA GLU A 58 18.11 4.48 10.10
C GLU A 58 17.65 3.45 11.14
N ASN A 59 17.01 2.37 10.68
CA ASN A 59 16.57 1.24 11.53
C ASN A 59 15.65 1.65 12.69
N SER A 60 14.83 2.69 12.51
CA SER A 60 13.99 3.28 13.55
C SER A 60 12.51 2.90 13.47
N VAL A 61 12.09 2.16 12.44
CA VAL A 61 10.69 1.80 12.15
C VAL A 61 10.55 0.28 12.06
N ALA A 62 9.50 -0.29 12.68
CA ALA A 62 9.24 -1.73 12.63
C ALA A 62 8.49 -2.16 11.36
N ALA A 63 7.51 -1.38 10.93
CA ALA A 63 6.75 -1.64 9.71
C ALA A 63 6.23 -0.34 9.11
N ILE A 64 6.03 -0.35 7.78
CA ILE A 64 5.46 0.76 7.03
C ILE A 64 4.32 0.23 6.18
N SER A 65 3.14 0.82 6.32
CA SER A 65 1.98 0.57 5.45
C SER A 65 1.66 1.79 4.59
N ALA A 66 1.06 1.53 3.42
CA ALA A 66 0.50 2.54 2.55
C ALA A 66 -0.65 1.92 1.75
N PHE A 67 -1.87 2.38 1.99
CA PHE A 67 -3.08 1.90 1.34
C PHE A 67 -3.59 2.97 0.38
N HIS A 68 -3.65 2.64 -0.91
CA HIS A 68 -4.05 3.57 -1.96
C HIS A 68 -3.23 4.88 -1.96
N VAL A 69 -1.91 4.74 -1.97
CA VAL A 69 -0.95 5.86 -1.99
C VAL A 69 0.01 5.77 -3.17
N ILE A 70 0.55 4.58 -3.45
CA ILE A 70 1.64 4.44 -4.41
C ILE A 70 1.22 4.76 -5.86
N GLU A 71 -0.05 4.65 -6.21
CA GLU A 71 -0.64 5.05 -7.49
C GLU A 71 -0.66 6.56 -7.73
N HIS A 72 -0.53 7.35 -6.66
CA HIS A 72 -0.43 8.82 -6.72
C HIS A 72 1.01 9.32 -6.86
N LEU A 73 2.00 8.43 -6.79
CA LEU A 73 3.40 8.77 -6.88
C LEU A 73 3.92 8.68 -8.31
N SER A 74 4.80 9.61 -8.69
CA SER A 74 5.61 9.41 -9.90
C SER A 74 6.55 8.22 -9.72
N PHE A 75 7.11 7.73 -10.81
CA PHE A 75 8.10 6.64 -10.75
C PHE A 75 9.30 7.01 -9.86
N GLU A 76 9.79 8.25 -9.97
CA GLU A 76 10.89 8.74 -9.13
C GLU A 76 10.50 8.78 -7.66
N GLN A 77 9.30 9.26 -7.32
CA GLN A 77 8.80 9.30 -5.96
C GLN A 77 8.62 7.91 -5.37
N PHE A 78 8.09 6.95 -6.15
CA PHE A 78 7.96 5.56 -5.70
C PHE A 78 9.32 4.90 -5.46
N ASN A 79 10.31 5.14 -6.34
CA ASN A 79 11.68 4.71 -6.11
C ASN A 79 12.27 5.30 -4.82
N MET A 80 12.10 6.61 -4.60
CA MET A 80 12.55 7.29 -3.39
C MET A 80 11.85 6.74 -2.13
N LEU A 81 10.55 6.45 -2.20
CA LEU A 81 9.80 5.83 -1.11
C LEU A 81 10.43 4.50 -0.71
N LEU A 82 10.70 3.62 -1.67
CA LEU A 82 11.31 2.31 -1.40
C LEU A 82 12.72 2.44 -0.82
N ASP A 83 13.55 3.38 -1.33
CA ASP A 83 14.88 3.65 -0.79
C ASP A 83 14.81 4.14 0.67
N GLN A 84 13.88 5.05 0.97
CA GLN A 84 13.68 5.53 2.35
C GLN A 84 13.12 4.42 3.25
N CYS A 85 12.20 3.59 2.78
CA CYS A 85 11.71 2.45 3.54
C CYS A 85 12.84 1.48 3.88
N GLN A 86 13.70 1.15 2.91
CA GLN A 86 14.90 0.32 3.16
C GLN A 86 15.81 0.93 4.22
N ARG A 87 15.99 2.24 4.21
CA ARG A 87 16.86 2.91 5.16
C ARG A 87 16.27 2.91 6.59
N VAL A 88 15.00 3.31 6.73
CA VAL A 88 14.40 3.54 8.06
C VAL A 88 13.89 2.27 8.75
N LEU A 89 13.50 1.25 7.98
CA LEU A 89 13.07 -0.03 8.57
C LEU A 89 14.21 -0.68 9.33
N ALA A 90 13.88 -1.22 10.50
CA ALA A 90 14.79 -2.11 11.22
C ALA A 90 15.03 -3.41 10.43
N PRO A 91 16.14 -4.13 10.66
CA PRO A 91 16.33 -5.46 10.10
C PRO A 91 15.14 -6.37 10.40
N GLY A 92 14.61 -7.03 9.37
CA GLY A 92 13.37 -7.82 9.44
C GLY A 92 12.07 -7.01 9.44
N GLY A 93 12.14 -5.68 9.41
CA GLY A 93 10.97 -4.80 9.29
C GLY A 93 10.23 -5.00 7.98
N THR A 94 8.94 -4.69 7.96
CA THR A 94 8.02 -5.06 6.87
C THR A 94 7.43 -3.84 6.18
N ILE A 95 7.26 -3.90 4.85
CA ILE A 95 6.37 -3.01 4.10
C ILE A 95 5.08 -3.73 3.72
N ILE A 96 3.97 -2.97 3.65
CA ILE A 96 2.66 -3.41 3.16
C ILE A 96 2.09 -2.28 2.30
N PHE A 97 2.06 -2.43 0.97
CA PHE A 97 1.51 -1.43 0.07
C PHE A 97 0.36 -2.01 -0.73
N GLU A 98 -0.83 -1.43 -0.60
CA GLU A 98 -2.03 -1.80 -1.35
C GLU A 98 -2.34 -0.72 -2.40
N THR A 99 -2.77 -1.16 -3.60
CA THR A 99 -3.10 -0.28 -4.72
C THR A 99 -4.12 -0.97 -5.65
N PRO A 100 -4.85 -0.23 -6.51
CA PRO A 100 -5.75 -0.82 -7.50
C PRO A 100 -5.05 -1.81 -8.42
N ASN A 101 -5.69 -2.95 -8.69
CA ASN A 101 -5.15 -4.03 -9.50
C ASN A 101 -5.46 -3.85 -10.99
N PRO A 102 -4.47 -3.50 -11.84
CA PRO A 102 -4.69 -3.35 -13.27
C PRO A 102 -4.85 -4.68 -14.03
N GLU A 103 -4.68 -5.84 -13.39
CA GLU A 103 -5.03 -7.14 -13.98
C GLU A 103 -6.55 -7.29 -14.12
N ASN A 104 -7.35 -6.58 -13.31
CA ASN A 104 -8.79 -6.46 -13.48
C ASN A 104 -9.09 -5.30 -14.44
N ILE A 105 -9.69 -5.60 -15.59
CA ILE A 105 -9.95 -4.61 -16.65
C ILE A 105 -10.91 -3.50 -16.18
N ILE A 106 -11.90 -3.81 -15.35
CA ILE A 106 -12.83 -2.81 -14.81
C ILE A 106 -12.09 -1.85 -13.87
N SER A 107 -11.24 -2.39 -12.99
CA SER A 107 -10.37 -1.58 -12.13
C SER A 107 -9.45 -0.68 -12.97
N ALA A 108 -8.73 -1.26 -13.94
CA ALA A 108 -7.77 -0.53 -14.76
C ALA A 108 -8.40 0.53 -15.69
N ALA A 109 -9.52 0.21 -16.34
CA ALA A 109 -10.11 1.06 -17.38
C ALA A 109 -11.15 2.06 -16.85
N THR A 110 -11.69 1.83 -15.66
CA THR A 110 -12.80 2.63 -15.12
C THR A 110 -12.48 3.17 -13.73
N HIS A 111 -12.33 2.29 -12.73
CA HIS A 111 -12.23 2.71 -11.33
C HIS A 111 -10.96 3.53 -11.08
N PHE A 112 -9.84 3.12 -11.66
CA PHE A 112 -8.57 3.85 -11.54
C PHE A 112 -8.70 5.32 -11.97
N HIS A 113 -9.46 5.60 -13.01
CA HIS A 113 -9.63 6.94 -13.58
C HIS A 113 -10.72 7.77 -12.90
N THR A 114 -11.40 7.27 -11.86
CA THR A 114 -12.36 8.06 -11.08
C THR A 114 -11.67 9.06 -10.16
N ASP A 115 -10.43 8.80 -9.77
CA ASP A 115 -9.60 9.74 -9.06
C ASP A 115 -8.60 10.41 -10.03
N PRO A 116 -8.72 11.74 -10.27
CA PRO A 116 -7.83 12.45 -11.20
C PRO A 116 -6.40 12.60 -10.68
N THR A 117 -6.13 12.25 -9.43
CA THR A 117 -4.78 12.31 -8.83
C THR A 117 -4.00 11.01 -9.01
N HIS A 118 -4.62 9.93 -9.49
CA HIS A 118 -3.93 8.72 -9.91
C HIS A 118 -3.06 9.00 -11.14
N ILE A 119 -1.79 8.67 -11.07
CA ILE A 119 -0.83 8.96 -12.15
C ILE A 119 -0.83 7.85 -13.19
N HIS A 120 -0.60 6.61 -12.75
CA HIS A 120 -0.64 5.44 -13.65
C HIS A 120 -0.85 4.14 -12.85
N PRO A 121 -1.54 3.16 -13.46
CA PRO A 121 -1.70 1.85 -12.83
C PRO A 121 -0.34 1.16 -12.65
N LEU A 122 -0.18 0.48 -11.53
CA LEU A 122 1.03 -0.28 -11.19
C LEU A 122 0.76 -1.79 -11.35
N PRO A 123 1.23 -2.45 -12.42
CA PRO A 123 1.07 -3.90 -12.54
C PRO A 123 1.77 -4.66 -11.40
N PRO A 124 1.14 -5.71 -10.81
CA PRO A 124 1.75 -6.48 -9.71
C PRO A 124 3.16 -6.96 -10.00
N ALA A 125 3.41 -7.51 -11.20
CA ALA A 125 4.74 -7.97 -11.58
C ALA A 125 5.80 -6.86 -11.66
N PHE A 126 5.39 -5.62 -12.00
CA PHE A 126 6.29 -4.48 -11.99
C PHE A 126 6.63 -4.05 -10.55
N THR A 127 5.62 -4.01 -9.69
CA THR A 127 5.81 -3.66 -8.26
C THR A 127 6.66 -4.69 -7.54
N GLU A 128 6.40 -5.99 -7.77
CA GLU A 128 7.20 -7.10 -7.25
C GLU A 128 8.68 -6.94 -7.66
N PHE A 129 8.94 -6.81 -8.96
CA PHE A 129 10.29 -6.61 -9.49
C PHE A 129 10.98 -5.39 -8.86
N LEU A 130 10.28 -4.26 -8.76
CA LEU A 130 10.88 -3.03 -8.22
C LEU A 130 11.22 -3.16 -6.73
N VAL A 131 10.34 -3.79 -5.95
CA VAL A 131 10.55 -4.04 -4.52
C VAL A 131 11.75 -4.99 -4.31
N GLU A 132 11.85 -6.08 -5.09
CA GLU A 132 13.01 -6.97 -5.07
C GLU A 132 14.31 -6.24 -5.49
N PHE A 133 14.25 -5.45 -6.57
CA PHE A 133 15.38 -4.67 -7.05
C PHE A 133 15.92 -3.68 -6.01
N LYS A 134 15.04 -3.17 -5.15
CA LYS A 134 15.40 -2.30 -4.00
C LYS A 134 15.98 -3.08 -2.81
N GLY A 135 16.15 -4.39 -2.92
CA GLY A 135 16.80 -5.22 -1.92
C GLY A 135 15.88 -5.69 -0.79
N PHE A 136 14.58 -5.63 -0.99
CA PHE A 136 13.64 -6.31 -0.08
C PHE A 136 13.63 -7.81 -0.34
N GLU A 137 13.38 -8.58 0.71
CA GLU A 137 13.30 -10.04 0.70
C GLU A 137 11.87 -10.51 0.99
N ASN A 138 11.56 -11.76 0.65
CA ASN A 138 10.24 -12.37 0.88
C ASN A 138 9.11 -11.51 0.30
N VAL A 139 9.27 -11.08 -0.95
CA VAL A 139 8.27 -10.28 -1.65
C VAL A 139 7.10 -11.18 -2.02
N GLU A 140 5.89 -10.80 -1.62
CA GLU A 140 4.65 -11.53 -1.91
C GLU A 140 3.59 -10.58 -2.46
N ILE A 141 2.87 -11.03 -3.49
CA ILE A 141 1.71 -10.33 -4.06
C ILE A 141 0.42 -10.98 -3.57
N HIS A 142 -0.38 -10.22 -2.85
CA HIS A 142 -1.70 -10.64 -2.34
C HIS A 142 -2.79 -9.96 -3.17
N ARG A 143 -3.56 -10.74 -3.92
CA ARG A 143 -4.69 -10.23 -4.71
C ARG A 143 -5.93 -10.17 -3.83
N LEU A 144 -6.57 -8.99 -3.78
CA LEU A 144 -7.57 -8.62 -2.80
C LEU A 144 -8.90 -8.19 -3.45
N ASN A 145 -9.96 -8.22 -2.68
CA ASN A 145 -11.26 -7.63 -3.03
C ASN A 145 -11.83 -8.16 -4.38
N PRO A 146 -11.96 -9.48 -4.61
CA PRO A 146 -12.63 -9.98 -5.81
C PRO A 146 -14.10 -9.56 -5.79
N ILE A 147 -14.66 -9.30 -6.98
CA ILE A 147 -16.10 -9.05 -7.11
C ILE A 147 -16.87 -10.30 -6.65
N PRO A 148 -18.00 -10.14 -5.91
CA PRO A 148 -18.77 -11.28 -5.41
C PRO A 148 -19.17 -12.25 -6.52
N ARG A 149 -19.07 -13.55 -6.26
CA ARG A 149 -19.32 -14.61 -7.24
C ARG A 149 -20.73 -14.61 -7.87
N GLU A 150 -21.69 -13.96 -7.23
CA GLU A 150 -23.04 -13.79 -7.76
C GLU A 150 -23.08 -12.98 -9.06
N TYR A 151 -22.06 -12.17 -9.33
CA TYR A 151 -21.90 -11.41 -10.56
C TYR A 151 -21.08 -12.14 -11.62
N ALA A 152 -20.44 -13.25 -11.27
CA ALA A 152 -19.65 -14.06 -12.20
C ALA A 152 -20.52 -14.78 -13.22
N LEU A 153 -19.92 -15.20 -14.34
CA LEU A 153 -20.63 -15.87 -15.43
C LEU A 153 -21.23 -17.22 -15.03
N ASN A 154 -20.74 -17.86 -13.94
CA ASN A 154 -21.24 -19.12 -13.40
C ASN A 154 -21.32 -20.27 -14.44
N GLU A 155 -20.46 -20.24 -15.45
CA GLU A 155 -20.35 -21.21 -16.53
C GLU A 155 -19.00 -21.93 -16.45
N ASP A 156 -18.99 -23.25 -16.60
CA ASP A 156 -17.76 -24.05 -16.55
C ASP A 156 -17.13 -24.19 -17.95
N SER A 157 -16.72 -23.04 -18.51
CA SER A 157 -15.93 -23.01 -19.75
C SER A 157 -14.62 -22.25 -19.53
N GLU A 158 -13.60 -22.52 -20.36
CA GLU A 158 -12.34 -21.81 -20.29
C GLU A 158 -12.53 -20.30 -20.58
N VAL A 159 -13.43 -19.97 -21.49
CA VAL A 159 -13.75 -18.57 -21.83
C VAL A 159 -14.39 -17.87 -20.64
N ALA A 160 -15.37 -18.50 -19.99
CA ALA A 160 -16.00 -17.95 -18.78
C ALA A 160 -14.98 -17.73 -17.66
N ARG A 161 -14.11 -18.69 -17.38
CA ARG A 161 -13.05 -18.54 -16.37
C ARG A 161 -12.09 -17.38 -16.68
N ARG A 162 -11.71 -17.20 -17.96
CA ARG A 162 -10.86 -16.06 -18.38
C ARG A 162 -11.60 -14.73 -18.24
N CYS A 163 -12.86 -14.66 -18.65
CA CYS A 163 -13.67 -13.46 -18.48
C CYS A 163 -13.86 -13.14 -17.00
N ASP A 164 -14.17 -14.12 -16.16
CA ASP A 164 -14.32 -13.92 -14.71
C ASP A 164 -13.02 -13.41 -14.09
N ALA A 165 -11.87 -13.94 -14.48
CA ALA A 165 -10.59 -13.44 -13.98
C ALA A 165 -10.32 -11.98 -14.38
N LEU A 166 -10.67 -11.59 -15.60
CA LEU A 166 -10.42 -10.26 -16.14
C LEU A 166 -11.42 -9.19 -15.65
N PHE A 167 -12.69 -9.56 -15.48
CA PHE A 167 -13.75 -8.60 -15.16
C PHE A 167 -14.21 -8.67 -13.69
N TYR A 168 -14.17 -9.85 -13.07
CA TYR A 168 -14.69 -10.12 -11.73
C TYR A 168 -13.59 -10.58 -10.75
N GLY A 169 -12.34 -10.64 -11.21
CA GLY A 169 -11.18 -10.94 -10.38
C GLY A 169 -10.89 -9.86 -9.33
N PRO A 170 -9.81 -10.03 -8.56
CA PRO A 170 -9.37 -9.07 -7.55
C PRO A 170 -9.24 -7.65 -8.08
N GLN A 171 -9.88 -6.70 -7.39
CA GLN A 171 -9.88 -5.28 -7.79
C GLN A 171 -8.66 -4.53 -7.28
N ASP A 172 -8.07 -5.02 -6.19
CA ASP A 172 -6.87 -4.48 -5.55
C ASP A 172 -5.83 -5.57 -5.38
N TYR A 173 -4.60 -5.18 -5.13
CA TYR A 173 -3.56 -6.07 -4.64
C TYR A 173 -2.69 -5.36 -3.61
N ALA A 174 -2.08 -6.14 -2.72
CA ALA A 174 -1.03 -5.65 -1.85
C ALA A 174 0.28 -6.36 -2.15
N VAL A 175 1.39 -5.62 -2.08
CA VAL A 175 2.74 -6.18 -2.00
C VAL A 175 3.18 -6.12 -0.54
N THR A 176 3.65 -7.25 -0.02
CA THR A 176 4.34 -7.33 1.27
C THR A 176 5.78 -7.76 1.07
N ALA A 177 6.69 -7.19 1.84
CA ALA A 177 8.10 -7.55 1.76
C ALA A 177 8.83 -7.21 3.05
N ARG A 178 10.05 -7.73 3.23
CA ARG A 178 10.86 -7.49 4.43
C ARG A 178 12.22 -6.92 4.08
N LYS A 179 12.72 -6.05 4.94
CA LYS A 179 14.13 -5.69 4.95
C LYS A 179 14.95 -6.89 5.44
N GLY A 180 16.06 -7.20 4.76
CA GLY A 180 16.99 -8.25 5.17
C GLY A 180 17.48 -8.10 6.61
N GLN A 181 18.03 -9.18 7.16
CA GLN A 181 18.49 -9.26 8.56
C GLN A 181 19.91 -8.70 8.76
N LEU A 182 20.61 -8.27 7.69
CA LEU A 182 21.99 -7.78 7.76
C LEU A 182 22.06 -6.27 7.91
#